data_0131385c79a7d16d972818935d691d19
#
_entry.id   0131385c79a7d16d972818935d691d19
#
_cell.length_a   1.000
_cell.length_b   1.000
_cell.length_c   1.000
_cell.angle_alpha   90.00
_cell.angle_beta   90.00
_cell.angle_gamma   90.00
#
_symmetry.space_group_name_H-M   'P 1'
#
loop_
_entity.id
_entity.type
_entity.pdbx_description
1 polymer ?
#
loop_
_entity_poly.entity_id
_entity_poly.type
_entity_poly.pdbx_seq_one_letter_code
_entity_poly.pdbx_strand_id
1 'polypeptide(L)'
;MTHLITCKNLSVGHERNKVAGPFSLEINSGDYLCVIGENGSGKSTFMKTILGLITPIEGSIKHDDSFNAKEIGYLAQQTQVQKDFPSSVEEVVLSGFVGHLGHRWFYNKKEKELAKEYMAKTGVDKLAKQCYRDLSGGQQQRTLLARALCAADKMILLDEPAAGLDPEAMQYMYDLIAKLNKEGMTIVMITHDVPAVVQYANRIVRFVDGTVKEVSTDEYRKVVEKC
;
A
#
# COMPACT_ATOMS: atom_id res chain seq x y z
N MET A 1 -10.71 10.51 -16.61
CA MET A 1 -9.95 9.80 -15.55
C MET A 1 -10.20 8.32 -15.72
N THR A 2 -9.18 7.48 -15.65
CA THR A 2 -9.35 6.02 -15.78
C THR A 2 -9.58 5.46 -14.38
N HIS A 3 -10.73 4.79 -14.18
CA HIS A 3 -11.03 4.11 -12.91
C HIS A 3 -10.27 2.79 -12.88
N LEU A 4 -9.42 2.58 -11.87
CA LEU A 4 -8.71 1.30 -11.69
C LEU A 4 -9.58 0.31 -10.90
N ILE A 5 -10.29 0.79 -9.88
CA ILE A 5 -11.14 -0.05 -9.02
C ILE A 5 -12.45 0.67 -8.75
N THR A 6 -13.57 -0.05 -8.88
CA THR A 6 -14.90 0.42 -8.50
C THR A 6 -15.48 -0.50 -7.42
N CYS A 7 -15.75 0.05 -6.25
CA CYS A 7 -16.47 -0.60 -5.17
C CYS A 7 -17.94 -0.15 -5.22
N LYS A 8 -18.89 -1.09 -5.27
CA LYS A 8 -20.33 -0.80 -5.29
C LYS A 8 -21.02 -1.42 -4.08
N ASN A 9 -21.66 -0.59 -3.25
CA ASN A 9 -22.38 -1.00 -2.04
C ASN A 9 -21.56 -1.98 -1.18
N LEU A 10 -20.26 -1.72 -1.08
CA LEU A 10 -19.31 -2.62 -0.46
C LEU A 10 -19.47 -2.62 1.06
N SER A 11 -19.61 -3.81 1.65
CA SER A 11 -19.50 -4.05 3.08
C SER A 11 -18.34 -5.00 3.34
N VAL A 12 -17.44 -4.59 4.23
CA VAL A 12 -16.25 -5.35 4.60
C VAL A 12 -16.35 -5.89 6.03
N GLY A 13 -15.75 -7.06 6.26
CA GLY A 13 -15.79 -7.72 7.56
C GLY A 13 -15.05 -9.05 7.52
N HIS A 14 -15.18 -9.81 8.62
CA HIS A 14 -14.61 -11.15 8.76
C HIS A 14 -15.72 -12.17 8.98
N GLU A 15 -15.67 -13.30 8.28
CA GLU A 15 -16.67 -14.37 8.31
C GLU A 15 -18.08 -13.82 7.97
N ARG A 16 -18.93 -13.56 8.96
CA ARG A 16 -20.26 -12.95 8.80
C ARG A 16 -20.41 -11.64 9.57
N ASN A 17 -19.34 -11.19 10.24
CA ASN A 17 -19.37 -9.98 11.04
C ASN A 17 -18.95 -8.79 10.17
N LYS A 18 -19.92 -7.95 9.84
CA LYS A 18 -19.71 -6.68 9.13
C LYS A 18 -19.00 -5.70 10.06
N VAL A 19 -17.90 -5.12 9.56
CA VAL A 19 -17.10 -4.12 10.29
C VAL A 19 -17.39 -2.72 9.75
N ALA A 20 -17.51 -2.57 8.42
CA ALA A 20 -17.81 -1.28 7.79
C ALA A 20 -18.62 -1.44 6.51
N GLY A 21 -19.43 -0.43 6.18
CA GLY A 21 -20.26 -0.36 4.97
C GLY A 21 -21.76 -0.35 5.28
N PRO A 22 -22.65 -0.32 4.24
CA PRO A 22 -22.27 -0.31 2.82
C PRO A 22 -21.73 1.06 2.37
N PHE A 23 -20.78 1.06 1.44
CA PHE A 23 -20.26 2.26 0.79
C PHE A 23 -19.91 2.00 -0.68
N SER A 24 -19.83 3.07 -1.48
CA SER A 24 -19.32 3.02 -2.84
C SER A 24 -18.12 3.94 -2.96
N LEU A 25 -17.08 3.47 -3.65
CA LEU A 25 -15.81 4.20 -3.79
C LEU A 25 -15.19 3.83 -5.13
N GLU A 26 -14.65 4.83 -5.82
CA GLU A 26 -13.86 4.67 -7.02
C GLU A 26 -12.41 5.05 -6.74
N ILE A 27 -11.47 4.23 -7.18
CA ILE A 27 -10.04 4.54 -7.10
C ILE A 27 -9.55 4.77 -8.52
N ASN A 28 -9.02 5.96 -8.77
CA ASN A 28 -8.62 6.41 -10.09
C ASN A 28 -7.10 6.30 -10.27
N SER A 29 -6.68 6.20 -11.52
CA SER A 29 -5.26 6.28 -11.87
C SER A 29 -4.67 7.61 -11.39
N GLY A 30 -3.54 7.55 -10.68
CA GLY A 30 -2.85 8.71 -10.14
C GLY A 30 -3.39 9.22 -8.80
N ASP A 31 -4.42 8.60 -8.21
CA ASP A 31 -4.86 8.93 -6.86
C ASP A 31 -3.73 8.74 -5.84
N TYR A 32 -3.63 9.68 -4.89
CA TYR A 32 -2.99 9.50 -3.61
C TYR A 32 -4.09 9.48 -2.54
N LEU A 33 -4.69 8.31 -2.35
CA LEU A 33 -5.83 8.08 -1.48
C LEU A 33 -5.34 7.67 -0.09
N CYS A 34 -5.60 8.51 0.92
CA CYS A 34 -5.38 8.14 2.31
C CYS A 34 -6.66 7.56 2.93
N VAL A 35 -6.51 6.40 3.55
CA VAL A 35 -7.56 5.71 4.31
C VAL A 35 -7.28 5.88 5.79
N ILE A 36 -8.13 6.62 6.49
CA ILE A 36 -7.96 7.00 7.89
C ILE A 36 -9.12 6.49 8.75
N GLY A 37 -8.90 6.39 10.05
CA GLY A 37 -9.92 5.96 11.02
C GLY A 37 -9.29 5.21 12.19
N GLU A 38 -10.07 4.92 13.21
CA GLU A 38 -9.63 4.24 14.42
C GLU A 38 -9.17 2.79 14.17
N ASN A 39 -8.43 2.24 15.12
CA ASN A 39 -8.04 0.83 15.06
C ASN A 39 -9.31 -0.06 15.14
N GLY A 40 -9.35 -1.11 14.31
CA GLY A 40 -10.53 -1.98 14.23
C GLY A 40 -11.66 -1.46 13.34
N SER A 41 -11.59 -0.26 12.77
CA SER A 41 -12.65 0.31 11.92
C SER A 41 -12.84 -0.36 10.55
N GLY A 42 -11.96 -1.33 10.18
CA GLY A 42 -12.08 -2.08 8.93
C GLY A 42 -11.13 -1.69 7.80
N LYS A 43 -10.19 -0.75 8.02
CA LYS A 43 -9.24 -0.26 6.99
C LYS A 43 -8.40 -1.38 6.37
N SER A 44 -7.70 -2.18 7.18
CA SER A 44 -6.88 -3.29 6.68
C SER A 44 -7.75 -4.41 6.09
N THR A 45 -8.98 -4.60 6.58
CA THR A 45 -9.96 -5.51 5.97
C THR A 45 -10.36 -5.02 4.57
N PHE A 46 -10.61 -3.72 4.41
CA PHE A 46 -10.86 -3.11 3.10
C PHE A 46 -9.69 -3.32 2.13
N MET A 47 -8.45 -3.07 2.55
CA MET A 47 -7.25 -3.33 1.73
C MET A 47 -7.19 -4.79 1.28
N LYS A 48 -7.38 -5.74 2.22
CA LYS A 48 -7.37 -7.17 1.91
C LYS A 48 -8.52 -7.58 0.98
N THR A 49 -9.67 -6.88 1.08
CA THR A 49 -10.81 -7.12 0.19
C THR A 49 -10.51 -6.63 -1.23
N ILE A 50 -9.85 -5.48 -1.40
CA ILE A 50 -9.37 -4.98 -2.71
C ILE A 50 -8.39 -5.99 -3.35
N LEU A 51 -7.51 -6.58 -2.56
CA LEU A 51 -6.55 -7.58 -3.01
C LEU A 51 -7.19 -8.95 -3.32
N GLY A 52 -8.49 -9.11 -3.06
CA GLY A 52 -9.18 -10.40 -3.22
C GLY A 52 -8.76 -11.46 -2.19
N LEU A 53 -8.06 -11.06 -1.11
CA LEU A 53 -7.66 -11.95 -0.01
C LEU A 53 -8.81 -12.24 0.95
N ILE A 54 -9.81 -11.36 0.99
CA ILE A 54 -11.04 -11.51 1.78
C ILE A 54 -12.22 -11.22 0.85
N THR A 55 -13.25 -12.07 0.92
CA THR A 55 -14.49 -11.86 0.18
C THR A 55 -15.32 -10.75 0.84
N PRO A 56 -15.92 -9.82 0.07
CA PRO A 56 -16.87 -8.85 0.60
C PRO A 56 -18.02 -9.52 1.34
N ILE A 57 -18.52 -8.91 2.41
CA ILE A 57 -19.78 -9.35 3.06
C ILE A 57 -20.97 -9.05 2.17
N GLU A 58 -20.99 -7.86 1.56
CA GLU A 58 -22.02 -7.40 0.62
C GLU A 58 -21.38 -6.54 -0.45
N GLY A 59 -22.06 -6.36 -1.57
CA GLY A 59 -21.62 -5.53 -2.68
C GLY A 59 -20.61 -6.22 -3.59
N SER A 60 -19.85 -5.43 -4.34
CA SER A 60 -18.88 -5.96 -5.31
C SER A 60 -17.70 -5.01 -5.49
N ILE A 61 -16.57 -5.60 -5.88
CA ILE A 61 -15.39 -4.88 -6.37
C ILE A 61 -15.16 -5.27 -7.81
N LYS A 62 -15.04 -4.28 -8.68
CA LYS A 62 -14.68 -4.46 -10.08
C LYS A 62 -13.36 -3.77 -10.35
N HIS A 63 -12.40 -4.50 -10.92
CA HIS A 63 -11.17 -3.94 -11.47
C HIS A 63 -11.43 -3.51 -12.92
N ASP A 64 -10.72 -2.50 -13.41
CA ASP A 64 -10.72 -2.15 -14.83
C ASP A 64 -10.21 -3.33 -15.67
N ASP A 65 -10.72 -3.48 -16.90
CA ASP A 65 -10.38 -4.63 -17.76
C ASP A 65 -8.88 -4.68 -18.13
N SER A 66 -8.18 -3.55 -18.05
CA SER A 66 -6.72 -3.44 -18.27
C SER A 66 -5.87 -3.61 -17.01
N PHE A 67 -6.48 -4.03 -15.88
CA PHE A 67 -5.82 -4.07 -14.58
C PHE A 67 -6.45 -5.15 -13.69
N ASN A 68 -5.65 -5.90 -12.95
CA ASN A 68 -6.15 -6.95 -12.04
C ASN A 68 -5.47 -6.91 -10.67
N ALA A 69 -6.07 -7.61 -9.68
CA ALA A 69 -5.57 -7.62 -8.31
C ALA A 69 -4.13 -8.16 -8.17
N LYS A 70 -3.65 -8.99 -9.10
CA LYS A 70 -2.29 -9.53 -9.08
C LYS A 70 -1.22 -8.51 -9.46
N GLU A 71 -1.64 -7.38 -10.05
CA GLU A 71 -0.79 -6.27 -10.47
C GLU A 71 -0.79 -5.14 -9.43
N ILE A 72 -1.36 -5.39 -8.26
CA ILE A 72 -1.34 -4.49 -7.12
C ILE A 72 -0.15 -4.85 -6.22
N GLY A 73 0.77 -3.91 -6.05
CA GLY A 73 1.81 -4.02 -5.05
C GLY A 73 1.21 -3.86 -3.65
N TYR A 74 1.63 -4.69 -2.71
CA TYR A 74 1.15 -4.57 -1.32
C TYR A 74 2.29 -4.57 -0.32
N LEU A 75 2.37 -3.49 0.44
CA LEU A 75 3.20 -3.36 1.62
C LEU A 75 2.29 -3.52 2.84
N ALA A 76 2.29 -4.71 3.42
CA ALA A 76 1.55 -5.01 4.64
C ALA A 76 2.24 -4.43 5.87
N GLN A 77 1.47 -4.16 6.92
CA GLN A 77 2.02 -3.82 8.23
C GLN A 77 2.99 -4.92 8.69
N GLN A 78 4.20 -4.52 9.04
CA GLN A 78 5.29 -5.44 9.34
C GLN A 78 5.10 -6.13 10.70
N THR A 79 5.21 -7.45 10.73
CA THR A 79 5.22 -8.24 11.95
C THR A 79 6.65 -8.52 12.44
N GLN A 80 6.85 -8.85 13.73
CA GLN A 80 8.16 -9.20 14.27
C GLN A 80 8.81 -10.37 13.54
N VAL A 81 8.02 -11.41 13.20
CA VAL A 81 8.52 -12.59 12.47
C VAL A 81 9.10 -12.23 11.10
N GLN A 82 8.52 -11.22 10.44
CA GLN A 82 9.01 -10.76 9.15
C GLN A 82 10.34 -9.99 9.27
N LYS A 83 10.61 -9.36 10.41
CA LYS A 83 11.87 -8.63 10.65
C LYS A 83 13.08 -9.56 10.73
N ASP A 84 12.90 -10.78 11.18
CA ASP A 84 13.97 -11.76 11.39
C ASP A 84 14.22 -12.67 10.18
N PHE A 85 13.69 -12.32 9.01
CA PHE A 85 13.79 -13.16 7.82
C PHE A 85 15.25 -13.27 7.30
N PRO A 86 15.85 -14.48 7.22
CA PRO A 86 17.26 -14.68 6.93
C PRO A 86 17.54 -14.75 5.43
N SER A 87 17.14 -13.75 4.67
CA SER A 87 17.39 -13.64 3.22
C SER A 87 18.13 -12.33 2.91
N SER A 88 18.80 -12.29 1.78
CA SER A 88 19.38 -11.04 1.28
C SER A 88 18.30 -10.04 0.84
N VAL A 89 18.63 -8.75 0.85
CA VAL A 89 17.76 -7.68 0.34
C VAL A 89 17.32 -7.97 -1.09
N GLU A 90 18.24 -8.41 -1.96
CA GLU A 90 17.93 -8.73 -3.36
C GLU A 90 16.90 -9.87 -3.48
N GLU A 91 17.03 -10.93 -2.67
CA GLU A 91 16.04 -12.03 -2.65
C GLU A 91 14.67 -11.58 -2.16
N VAL A 92 14.63 -10.76 -1.10
CA VAL A 92 13.38 -10.18 -0.62
C VAL A 92 12.71 -9.34 -1.71
N VAL A 93 13.44 -8.47 -2.39
CA VAL A 93 12.90 -7.62 -3.46
C VAL A 93 12.42 -8.46 -4.64
N LEU A 94 13.24 -9.42 -5.12
CA LEU A 94 12.87 -10.31 -6.23
C LEU A 94 11.62 -11.14 -5.92
N SER A 95 11.36 -11.46 -4.65
CA SER A 95 10.14 -12.19 -4.27
C SER A 95 8.85 -11.46 -4.64
N GLY A 96 8.90 -10.15 -4.90
CA GLY A 96 7.75 -9.40 -5.41
C GLY A 96 7.24 -9.90 -6.77
N PHE A 97 8.11 -10.47 -7.60
CA PHE A 97 7.73 -11.02 -8.90
C PHE A 97 7.14 -12.44 -8.84
N VAL A 98 7.04 -13.07 -7.68
CA VAL A 98 6.53 -14.45 -7.57
C VAL A 98 5.15 -14.60 -8.22
N GLY A 99 4.27 -13.64 -8.08
CA GLY A 99 2.95 -13.64 -8.72
C GLY A 99 2.98 -13.59 -10.26
N HIS A 100 4.10 -13.16 -10.85
CA HIS A 100 4.31 -13.02 -12.30
C HIS A 100 5.09 -14.19 -12.92
N LEU A 101 5.61 -15.13 -12.11
CA LEU A 101 6.42 -16.25 -12.62
C LEU A 101 5.61 -17.23 -13.47
N GLY A 102 4.29 -17.40 -13.22
CA GLY A 102 3.49 -18.42 -13.87
C GLY A 102 4.08 -19.83 -13.61
N HIS A 103 4.50 -20.52 -14.66
CA HIS A 103 5.12 -21.85 -14.58
C HIS A 103 6.66 -21.83 -14.53
N ARG A 104 7.29 -20.65 -14.44
CA ARG A 104 8.76 -20.50 -14.41
C ARG A 104 9.29 -20.69 -13.00
N TRP A 105 10.45 -21.32 -12.90
CA TRP A 105 11.16 -21.55 -11.64
C TRP A 105 12.17 -20.43 -11.31
N PHE A 106 12.55 -19.61 -12.30
CA PHE A 106 13.58 -18.60 -12.16
C PHE A 106 13.12 -17.25 -12.70
N TYR A 107 13.60 -16.18 -12.07
CA TYR A 107 13.43 -14.80 -12.54
C TYR A 107 14.21 -14.59 -13.84
N ASN A 108 13.59 -13.92 -14.79
CA ASN A 108 14.23 -13.57 -16.05
C ASN A 108 15.14 -12.33 -15.90
N LYS A 109 15.86 -11.98 -16.97
CA LYS A 109 16.79 -10.85 -16.98
C LYS A 109 16.08 -9.51 -16.71
N LYS A 110 14.90 -9.30 -17.32
CA LYS A 110 14.10 -8.07 -17.16
C LYS A 110 13.64 -7.88 -15.71
N GLU A 111 13.16 -8.95 -15.05
CA GLU A 111 12.74 -8.90 -13.66
C GLU A 111 13.92 -8.56 -12.73
N LYS A 112 15.10 -9.10 -12.98
CA LYS A 112 16.31 -8.78 -12.21
C LYS A 112 16.77 -7.33 -12.42
N GLU A 113 16.65 -6.80 -13.64
CA GLU A 113 16.97 -5.40 -13.95
C GLU A 113 15.97 -4.45 -13.27
N LEU A 114 14.67 -4.74 -13.32
CA LEU A 114 13.63 -3.99 -12.62
C LEU A 114 13.83 -4.02 -11.10
N ALA A 115 14.17 -5.17 -10.52
CA ALA A 115 14.47 -5.26 -9.09
C ALA A 115 15.63 -4.32 -8.70
N LYS A 116 16.70 -4.27 -9.50
CA LYS A 116 17.82 -3.34 -9.28
C LYS A 116 17.38 -1.88 -9.39
N GLU A 117 16.55 -1.56 -10.36
CA GLU A 117 15.98 -0.21 -10.52
C GLU A 117 15.16 0.18 -9.29
N TYR A 118 14.27 -0.69 -8.81
CA TYR A 118 13.45 -0.41 -7.64
C TYR A 118 14.28 -0.35 -6.35
N MET A 119 15.32 -1.19 -6.20
CA MET A 119 16.27 -1.05 -5.09
C MET A 119 16.98 0.31 -5.12
N ALA A 120 17.39 0.78 -6.30
CA ALA A 120 18.01 2.10 -6.44
C ALA A 120 17.01 3.23 -6.14
N LYS A 121 15.76 3.15 -6.64
CA LYS A 121 14.70 4.11 -6.33
C LYS A 121 14.41 4.22 -4.84
N THR A 122 14.46 3.10 -4.11
CA THR A 122 14.21 3.06 -2.66
C THR A 122 15.47 3.23 -1.81
N GLY A 123 16.65 3.39 -2.43
CA GLY A 123 17.93 3.64 -1.77
C GLY A 123 18.44 2.44 -0.97
N VAL A 124 18.17 1.21 -1.42
CA VAL A 124 18.66 -0.04 -0.80
C VAL A 124 19.56 -0.85 -1.74
N ASP A 125 19.91 -0.34 -2.90
CA ASP A 125 20.75 -1.00 -3.91
C ASP A 125 22.13 -1.40 -3.36
N LYS A 126 22.77 -0.54 -2.56
CA LYS A 126 24.06 -0.82 -1.92
C LYS A 126 23.98 -1.90 -0.83
N LEU A 127 22.76 -2.22 -0.40
CA LEU A 127 22.49 -3.23 0.63
C LEU A 127 22.07 -4.58 0.03
N ALA A 128 22.04 -4.72 -1.30
CA ALA A 128 21.47 -5.87 -2.02
C ALA A 128 21.91 -7.25 -1.49
N LYS A 129 23.19 -7.37 -1.07
CA LYS A 129 23.77 -8.62 -0.55
C LYS A 129 23.71 -8.74 0.97
N GLN A 130 23.25 -7.72 1.69
CA GLN A 130 23.14 -7.78 3.15
C GLN A 130 21.92 -8.62 3.54
N CYS A 131 22.01 -9.24 4.72
CA CYS A 131 20.88 -9.96 5.28
C CYS A 131 19.80 -8.96 5.74
N TYR A 132 18.56 -9.19 5.34
CA TYR A 132 17.42 -8.32 5.62
C TYR A 132 17.22 -8.06 7.12
N ARG A 133 17.40 -9.07 7.98
CA ARG A 133 17.27 -8.94 9.44
C ARG A 133 18.30 -7.99 10.08
N ASP A 134 19.45 -7.80 9.42
CA ASP A 134 20.53 -6.96 9.93
C ASP A 134 20.38 -5.48 9.56
N LEU A 135 19.30 -5.13 8.85
CA LEU A 135 18.97 -3.78 8.42
C LEU A 135 18.30 -2.98 9.53
N SER A 136 18.48 -1.64 9.50
CA SER A 136 17.64 -0.74 10.30
C SER A 136 16.16 -0.81 9.89
N GLY A 137 15.23 -0.41 10.77
CA GLY A 137 13.79 -0.43 10.48
C GLY A 137 13.44 0.33 9.20
N GLY A 138 14.03 1.51 8.99
CA GLY A 138 13.84 2.29 7.76
C GLY A 138 14.38 1.60 6.51
N GLN A 139 15.52 0.91 6.61
CA GLN A 139 16.06 0.12 5.50
C GLN A 139 15.18 -1.10 5.19
N GLN A 140 14.66 -1.76 6.22
CA GLN A 140 13.71 -2.87 6.05
C GLN A 140 12.43 -2.41 5.35
N GLN A 141 11.83 -1.31 5.79
CA GLN A 141 10.62 -0.76 5.16
C GLN A 141 10.85 -0.36 3.70
N ARG A 142 11.99 0.27 3.38
CA ARG A 142 12.33 0.59 1.98
C ARG A 142 12.58 -0.66 1.12
N THR A 143 13.12 -1.72 1.71
CA THR A 143 13.25 -3.02 1.03
C THR A 143 11.88 -3.63 0.72
N LEU A 144 10.93 -3.57 1.67
CA LEU A 144 9.57 -4.04 1.45
C LEU A 144 8.82 -3.17 0.43
N LEU A 145 9.07 -1.86 0.39
CA LEU A 145 8.54 -0.99 -0.65
C LEU A 145 9.09 -1.38 -2.04
N ALA A 146 10.40 -1.64 -2.16
CA ALA A 146 10.99 -2.13 -3.40
C ALA A 146 10.37 -3.46 -3.85
N ARG A 147 10.14 -4.38 -2.91
CA ARG A 147 9.43 -5.63 -3.16
C ARG A 147 8.00 -5.40 -3.66
N ALA A 148 7.26 -4.48 -3.03
CA ALA A 148 5.90 -4.14 -3.45
C ALA A 148 5.88 -3.52 -4.85
N LEU A 149 6.88 -2.70 -5.21
CA LEU A 149 7.06 -2.14 -6.56
C LEU A 149 7.30 -3.24 -7.61
N CYS A 150 8.00 -4.32 -7.26
CA CYS A 150 8.19 -5.46 -8.17
C CYS A 150 6.88 -6.20 -8.48
N ALA A 151 5.88 -6.15 -7.59
CA ALA A 151 4.56 -6.72 -7.81
C ALA A 151 3.60 -5.75 -8.53
N ALA A 152 3.88 -4.45 -8.46
CA ALA A 152 2.99 -3.39 -8.92
C ALA A 152 3.15 -3.12 -10.43
N ASP A 153 2.01 -2.92 -11.12
CA ASP A 153 1.99 -2.28 -12.45
C ASP A 153 1.59 -0.80 -12.32
N LYS A 154 0.40 -0.53 -11.81
CA LYS A 154 -0.18 0.82 -11.76
C LYS A 154 -0.54 1.30 -10.35
N MET A 155 -0.56 0.40 -9.37
CA MET A 155 -1.09 0.68 -8.05
C MET A 155 -0.31 -0.01 -6.94
N ILE A 156 -0.18 0.70 -5.83
CA ILE A 156 0.39 0.17 -4.59
C ILE A 156 -0.57 0.44 -3.43
N LEU A 157 -0.78 -0.59 -2.60
CA LEU A 157 -1.47 -0.49 -1.31
C LEU A 157 -0.43 -0.51 -0.20
N LEU A 158 -0.50 0.47 0.71
CA LEU A 158 0.45 0.66 1.80
C LEU A 158 -0.30 0.65 3.13
N ASP A 159 -0.01 -0.32 4.00
CA ASP A 159 -0.62 -0.42 5.32
C ASP A 159 0.40 0.05 6.38
N GLU A 160 0.24 1.30 6.82
CA GLU A 160 1.12 1.99 7.78
C GLU A 160 2.62 1.94 7.41
N PRO A 161 3.02 2.45 6.23
CA PRO A 161 4.36 2.25 5.69
C PRO A 161 5.48 2.88 6.54
N ALA A 162 5.17 3.84 7.38
CA ALA A 162 6.14 4.56 8.22
C ALA A 162 6.02 4.23 9.72
N ALA A 163 5.19 3.23 10.09
CA ALA A 163 4.99 2.88 11.49
C ALA A 163 6.28 2.40 12.16
N GLY A 164 6.60 2.98 13.32
CA GLY A 164 7.77 2.61 14.12
C GLY A 164 9.10 3.09 13.57
N LEU A 165 9.11 3.99 12.59
CA LEU A 165 10.31 4.67 12.10
C LEU A 165 10.60 5.91 12.94
N ASP A 166 11.88 6.30 12.99
CA ASP A 166 12.26 7.61 13.49
C ASP A 166 11.77 8.73 12.56
N PRO A 167 11.69 10.00 13.03
CA PRO A 167 11.11 11.08 12.24
C PRO A 167 11.78 11.31 10.88
N GLU A 168 13.10 11.16 10.79
CA GLU A 168 13.84 11.35 9.54
C GLU A 168 13.54 10.23 8.53
N ALA A 169 13.56 8.99 8.98
CA ALA A 169 13.21 7.83 8.15
C ALA A 169 11.73 7.86 7.72
N MET A 170 10.84 8.33 8.58
CA MET A 170 9.41 8.54 8.29
C MET A 170 9.22 9.58 7.19
N GLN A 171 9.83 10.76 7.31
CA GLN A 171 9.75 11.82 6.30
C GLN A 171 10.29 11.31 4.96
N TYR A 172 11.46 10.66 4.98
CA TYR A 172 12.06 10.08 3.78
C TYR A 172 11.11 9.07 3.09
N MET A 173 10.42 8.22 3.86
CA MET A 173 9.47 7.24 3.34
C MET A 173 8.29 7.94 2.64
N TYR A 174 7.70 8.96 3.25
CA TYR A 174 6.57 9.69 2.65
C TYR A 174 6.99 10.46 1.40
N ASP A 175 8.17 11.08 1.39
CA ASP A 175 8.70 11.78 0.20
C ASP A 175 8.93 10.80 -0.95
N LEU A 176 9.42 9.60 -0.66
CA LEU A 176 9.62 8.55 -1.63
C LEU A 176 8.28 8.08 -2.23
N ILE A 177 7.27 7.84 -1.39
CA ILE A 177 5.92 7.46 -1.84
C ILE A 177 5.29 8.57 -2.70
N ALA A 178 5.45 9.83 -2.28
CA ALA A 178 4.96 10.99 -3.04
C ALA A 178 5.66 11.11 -4.41
N LYS A 179 6.95 10.81 -4.48
CA LYS A 179 7.70 10.77 -5.75
C LYS A 179 7.15 9.69 -6.68
N LEU A 180 6.88 8.49 -6.17
CA LEU A 180 6.27 7.41 -6.95
C LEU A 180 4.89 7.81 -7.50
N ASN A 181 4.08 8.50 -6.70
CA ASN A 181 2.78 9.01 -7.17
C ASN A 181 2.94 10.05 -8.29
N LYS A 182 3.87 10.99 -8.16
CA LYS A 182 4.18 11.97 -9.21
C LYS A 182 4.70 11.31 -10.50
N GLU A 183 5.32 10.13 -10.41
CA GLU A 183 5.75 9.30 -11.55
C GLU A 183 4.58 8.49 -12.16
N GLY A 184 3.35 8.63 -11.64
CA GLY A 184 2.13 8.02 -12.17
C GLY A 184 1.61 6.81 -11.39
N MET A 185 2.29 6.38 -10.32
CA MET A 185 1.82 5.30 -9.47
C MET A 185 0.58 5.73 -8.67
N THR A 186 -0.47 4.92 -8.70
CA THR A 186 -1.64 5.12 -7.83
C THR A 186 -1.31 4.61 -6.43
N ILE A 187 -1.52 5.44 -5.42
CA ILE A 187 -1.24 5.12 -4.02
C ILE A 187 -2.56 5.03 -3.24
N VAL A 188 -2.76 3.93 -2.53
CA VAL A 188 -3.77 3.83 -1.47
C VAL A 188 -3.06 3.50 -0.17
N MET A 189 -3.10 4.40 0.78
CA MET A 189 -2.32 4.32 2.00
C MET A 189 -3.20 4.38 3.25
N ILE A 190 -3.10 3.38 4.11
CA ILE A 190 -3.59 3.50 5.49
C ILE A 190 -2.52 4.21 6.30
N THR A 191 -2.90 5.26 7.00
CA THR A 191 -2.04 5.94 7.96
C THR A 191 -2.88 6.66 9.01
N HIS A 192 -2.32 6.83 10.19
CA HIS A 192 -2.83 7.72 11.25
C HIS A 192 -1.96 8.95 11.44
N ASP A 193 -0.94 9.12 10.59
CA ASP A 193 -0.08 10.29 10.57
C ASP A 193 -0.80 11.45 9.88
N VAL A 194 -1.38 12.33 10.70
CA VAL A 194 -2.14 13.50 10.25
C VAL A 194 -1.33 14.46 9.38
N PRO A 195 -0.10 14.85 9.76
CA PRO A 195 0.79 15.63 8.90
C PRO A 195 0.95 15.06 7.51
N ALA A 196 1.22 13.76 7.40
CA ALA A 196 1.38 13.08 6.10
C ALA A 196 0.09 13.12 5.26
N VAL A 197 -1.07 12.89 5.86
CA VAL A 197 -2.36 13.00 5.16
C VAL A 197 -2.56 14.40 4.60
N VAL A 198 -2.35 15.44 5.41
CA VAL A 198 -2.54 16.84 5.01
C VAL A 198 -1.57 17.24 3.89
N GLN A 199 -0.34 16.76 3.93
CA GLN A 199 0.71 17.14 3.00
C GLN A 199 0.61 16.42 1.65
N TYR A 200 0.26 15.13 1.62
CA TYR A 200 0.41 14.32 0.43
C TYR A 200 -0.89 13.82 -0.20
N ALA A 201 -1.96 13.64 0.59
CA ALA A 201 -3.20 13.11 0.06
C ALA A 201 -3.89 14.08 -0.92
N ASN A 202 -4.34 13.58 -2.06
CA ASN A 202 -5.29 14.30 -2.90
C ASN A 202 -6.74 13.85 -2.64
N ARG A 203 -6.93 12.67 -2.04
CA ARG A 203 -8.23 12.13 -1.62
C ARG A 203 -8.13 11.46 -0.25
N ILE A 204 -9.16 11.58 0.55
CA ILE A 204 -9.21 11.03 1.91
C ILE A 204 -10.52 10.25 2.08
N VAL A 205 -10.40 9.01 2.57
CA VAL A 205 -11.55 8.18 2.96
C VAL A 205 -11.46 7.89 4.44
N ARG A 206 -12.51 8.23 5.17
CA ARG A 206 -12.60 8.09 6.62
C ARG A 206 -13.52 6.95 7.01
N PHE A 207 -13.01 6.02 7.81
CA PHE A 207 -13.72 4.91 8.43
C PHE A 207 -14.06 5.29 9.89
N VAL A 208 -15.35 5.46 10.19
CA VAL A 208 -15.82 5.85 11.53
C VAL A 208 -17.13 5.11 11.83
N ASP A 209 -17.18 4.42 12.96
CA ASP A 209 -18.38 3.74 13.48
C ASP A 209 -19.11 2.90 12.42
N GLY A 210 -18.35 2.10 11.67
CA GLY A 210 -18.88 1.27 10.59
C GLY A 210 -19.31 2.01 9.33
N THR A 211 -19.22 3.34 9.32
CA THR A 211 -19.48 4.16 8.13
C THR A 211 -18.19 4.51 7.40
N VAL A 212 -18.28 4.68 6.08
CA VAL A 212 -17.16 5.06 5.23
C VAL A 212 -17.57 6.27 4.41
N LYS A 213 -16.81 7.37 4.54
CA LYS A 213 -17.08 8.62 3.84
C LYS A 213 -15.82 9.19 3.22
N GLU A 214 -15.95 9.69 2.00
CA GLU A 214 -14.91 10.52 1.40
C GLU A 214 -15.00 11.92 1.97
N VAL A 215 -13.87 12.50 2.35
CA VAL A 215 -13.71 13.82 2.94
C VAL A 215 -12.77 14.62 2.05
N SER A 216 -13.07 15.88 1.79
CA SER A 216 -12.14 16.72 1.04
C SER A 216 -10.90 17.03 1.89
N THR A 217 -9.75 17.22 1.23
CA THR A 217 -8.50 17.60 1.91
C THR A 217 -8.63 18.91 2.67
N ASP A 218 -9.40 19.86 2.15
CA ASP A 218 -9.64 21.16 2.81
C ASP A 218 -10.52 21.02 4.06
N GLU A 219 -11.55 20.16 4.00
CA GLU A 219 -12.38 19.87 5.16
C GLU A 219 -11.57 19.18 6.25
N TYR A 220 -10.73 18.22 5.87
CA TYR A 220 -9.88 17.51 6.81
C TYR A 220 -8.85 18.44 7.49
N ARG A 221 -8.21 19.33 6.73
CA ARG A 221 -7.30 20.36 7.28
C ARG A 221 -7.98 21.23 8.33
N LYS A 222 -9.19 21.72 8.05
CA LYS A 222 -9.96 22.54 8.99
C LYS A 222 -10.34 21.82 10.29
N VAL A 223 -10.52 20.48 10.22
CA VAL A 223 -10.81 19.67 11.41
C VAL A 223 -9.55 19.52 12.26
N VAL A 224 -8.41 19.29 11.62
CA VAL A 224 -7.11 19.12 12.30
C VAL A 224 -6.62 20.41 12.95
N GLU A 225 -6.79 21.56 12.30
CA GLU A 225 -6.39 22.87 12.83
C GLU A 225 -7.20 23.31 14.08
N LYS A 226 -8.32 22.65 14.36
CA LYS A 226 -9.19 22.94 15.50
C LYS A 226 -8.97 22.03 16.71
N CYS A 227 -8.12 21.01 16.58
CA CYS A 227 -7.75 20.07 17.64
C CYS A 227 -6.35 20.37 18.20
#